data_5d57f4d313ae09d81152b0b000b41658
#
_entry.id   5d57f4d313ae09d81152b0b000b41658
#
_cell.length_a   1.000
_cell.length_b   1.000
_cell.length_c   1.000
_cell.angle_alpha   90.00
_cell.angle_beta   90.00
_cell.angle_gamma   90.00
#
_symmetry.space_group_name_H-M   'P 1'
#
loop_
_entity.id
_entity.type
_entity.pdbx_description
1 polymer ?
#
loop_
_entity_poly.entity_id
_entity_poly.type
_entity_poly.pdbx_seq_one_letter_code
_entity_poly.pdbx_strand_id
1 'polypeptide(L)'
;MRVRWQETGTPLMSKFQEICGILLALSTAPALAQMAVGPGSAGIAAFVPRTHGPRIVAPGTRPPVYDPIRDVTVSYNTIWAGYAVTGTDFSYVQGSWIVTAVDCAKTPNTDSSEWVGIDGWSSNTVEQIGTDADCNGKTPFYWVWYEFYPLGSVVINDVSIAPGDKFSASVTYEGNNEYLVALRNETAGQGFSKEVEFKGAFGSGVPLRNSAEWIEEMDGNELSDFGVDSFGTLFTGISTGVDEATDSSISGTITDFGSAVQESISTKNGTNKSKDTAVPSALASDGASFKATWKSE
;
A
#
# COMPACT_ATOMS: atom_id res chain seq x y z
N MET A 1 -3.66 -2.99 67.20
CA MET A 1 -2.55 -3.92 67.52
C MET A 1 -1.57 -3.85 66.38
N ARG A 2 -0.43 -3.17 66.61
CA ARG A 2 0.67 -2.98 65.66
C ARG A 2 1.60 -4.17 65.74
N VAL A 3 2.03 -4.73 64.63
CA VAL A 3 3.32 -5.45 64.55
C VAL A 3 4.07 -5.01 63.30
N ARG A 4 5.18 -4.32 63.58
CA ARG A 4 6.30 -4.07 62.66
C ARG A 4 7.22 -5.28 62.67
N TRP A 5 7.81 -5.65 61.53
CA TRP A 5 9.11 -6.30 61.50
C TRP A 5 10.01 -5.69 60.46
N GLN A 6 11.27 -5.50 60.89
CA GLN A 6 12.34 -4.77 60.25
C GLN A 6 13.12 -5.60 59.24
N GLU A 7 13.85 -4.83 58.47
CA GLU A 7 14.92 -5.23 57.54
C GLU A 7 16.09 -5.95 58.25
N THR A 8 16.78 -6.79 57.46
CA THR A 8 18.24 -7.04 57.44
C THR A 8 18.49 -7.99 56.27
N GLY A 9 19.47 -7.93 55.37
CA GLY A 9 20.72 -7.25 55.24
C GLY A 9 21.38 -7.82 53.98
N THR A 10 22.08 -7.00 53.24
CA THR A 10 23.06 -7.36 52.20
C THR A 10 24.41 -7.70 52.90
N PRO A 11 25.50 -8.10 52.22
CA PRO A 11 25.81 -8.51 50.85
C PRO A 11 26.72 -9.77 50.80
N LEU A 12 27.00 -10.33 49.59
CA LEU A 12 28.32 -10.89 49.31
C LEU A 12 28.62 -10.92 47.78
N MET A 13 29.62 -10.15 47.42
CA MET A 13 30.35 -10.26 46.16
C MET A 13 31.09 -11.57 46.08
N SER A 14 31.13 -12.21 44.94
CA SER A 14 32.21 -13.10 44.55
C SER A 14 32.52 -12.94 43.08
N LYS A 15 33.71 -12.43 42.84
CA LYS A 15 34.38 -12.35 41.54
C LYS A 15 34.69 -13.80 41.05
N PHE A 16 34.43 -14.05 39.78
CA PHE A 16 35.27 -14.99 38.99
C PHE A 16 35.53 -14.35 37.65
N GLN A 17 36.78 -14.09 37.43
CA GLN A 17 37.43 -13.64 36.22
C GLN A 17 38.21 -14.84 35.72
N GLU A 18 37.96 -15.28 34.50
CA GLU A 18 38.88 -16.09 33.66
C GLU A 18 38.32 -16.01 32.24
N ILE A 19 38.97 -15.30 31.38
CA ILE A 19 40.15 -15.53 30.54
C ILE A 19 39.82 -16.45 29.32
N CYS A 20 39.98 -15.78 28.17
CA CYS A 20 40.56 -16.29 26.91
C CYS A 20 39.70 -17.07 25.94
N GLY A 21 39.61 -16.55 24.76
CA GLY A 21 39.20 -17.26 23.56
C GLY A 21 38.77 -16.36 22.42
N ILE A 22 39.68 -15.51 21.91
CA ILE A 22 39.45 -14.79 20.64
C ILE A 22 39.52 -15.83 19.53
N LEU A 23 38.38 -16.29 19.01
CA LEU A 23 38.30 -16.89 17.69
C LEU A 23 37.80 -15.80 16.74
N LEU A 24 38.73 -15.23 15.97
CA LEU A 24 38.38 -14.48 14.76
C LEU A 24 37.78 -15.47 13.73
N ALA A 25 36.48 -15.54 13.65
CA ALA A 25 35.83 -16.12 12.48
C ALA A 25 35.77 -14.99 11.43
N LEU A 26 36.68 -15.07 10.46
CA LEU A 26 36.57 -14.31 9.22
C LEU A 26 35.34 -14.80 8.47
N SER A 27 34.20 -14.14 8.65
CA SER A 27 33.06 -14.28 7.76
C SER A 27 33.36 -13.46 6.50
N THR A 28 33.68 -14.14 5.43
CA THR A 28 33.70 -13.56 4.09
C THR A 28 32.28 -13.23 3.71
N ALA A 29 31.89 -11.96 3.86
CA ALA A 29 30.68 -11.43 3.27
C ALA A 29 30.78 -11.60 1.74
N PRO A 30 29.72 -12.08 1.06
CA PRO A 30 29.70 -12.04 -0.38
C PRO A 30 29.76 -10.59 -0.84
N ALA A 31 30.70 -10.30 -1.73
CA ALA A 31 30.84 -9.00 -2.37
C ALA A 31 29.52 -8.63 -3.05
N LEU A 32 28.90 -7.54 -2.61
CA LEU A 32 27.89 -6.85 -3.38
C LEU A 32 28.49 -6.51 -4.74
N ALA A 33 27.93 -7.12 -5.78
CA ALA A 33 28.26 -6.78 -7.15
C ALA A 33 27.83 -5.32 -7.39
N GLN A 34 28.75 -4.37 -7.21
CA GLN A 34 28.60 -3.05 -7.74
C GLN A 34 28.53 -3.19 -9.25
N MET A 35 27.35 -2.96 -9.84
CA MET A 35 27.24 -2.78 -11.27
C MET A 35 28.07 -1.54 -11.64
N ALA A 36 29.23 -1.79 -12.26
CA ALA A 36 30.07 -0.76 -12.85
C ALA A 36 29.25 -0.11 -13.96
N VAL A 37 28.91 1.14 -13.79
CA VAL A 37 28.35 1.99 -14.84
C VAL A 37 29.51 2.25 -15.84
N GLY A 38 29.43 1.60 -17.00
CA GLY A 38 30.35 1.85 -18.11
C GLY A 38 30.14 3.25 -18.70
N PRO A 39 31.19 3.92 -19.24
CA PRO A 39 31.03 5.22 -19.87
C PRO A 39 30.35 5.06 -21.23
N GLY A 40 29.08 5.48 -21.34
CA GLY A 40 28.32 5.45 -22.59
C GLY A 40 26.80 5.51 -22.40
N SER A 41 26.28 6.11 -21.33
CA SER A 41 24.84 6.32 -21.18
C SER A 41 24.40 7.62 -21.86
N ALA A 42 23.70 7.51 -22.98
CA ALA A 42 22.70 8.51 -23.34
C ALA A 42 21.82 8.69 -22.10
N GLY A 43 21.61 9.95 -21.63
CA GLY A 43 21.07 10.26 -20.32
C GLY A 43 19.83 9.46 -20.00
N ILE A 44 19.91 8.64 -18.93
CA ILE A 44 18.75 8.11 -18.27
C ILE A 44 18.06 9.36 -17.71
N ALA A 45 16.85 9.65 -18.17
CA ALA A 45 16.02 10.67 -17.54
C ALA A 45 15.98 10.32 -16.04
N ALA A 46 16.24 11.32 -15.19
CA ALA A 46 16.22 11.10 -13.75
C ALA A 46 14.84 10.51 -13.40
N PHE A 47 14.83 9.39 -12.69
CA PHE A 47 13.61 8.81 -12.18
C PHE A 47 12.91 9.85 -11.29
N VAL A 48 11.67 10.16 -11.61
CA VAL A 48 10.81 11.04 -10.81
C VAL A 48 9.70 10.14 -10.26
N PRO A 49 9.60 9.98 -8.93
CA PRO A 49 8.51 9.25 -8.33
C PRO A 49 7.16 9.80 -8.78
N ARG A 50 6.19 8.93 -9.00
CA ARG A 50 4.83 9.33 -9.34
C ARG A 50 4.11 9.85 -8.10
N THR A 51 2.98 10.50 -8.31
CA THR A 51 2.10 10.98 -7.26
C THR A 51 0.79 10.21 -7.36
N HIS A 52 0.35 9.64 -6.25
CA HIS A 52 -0.85 8.83 -6.12
C HIS A 52 -1.94 9.69 -5.48
N GLY A 53 -2.96 10.01 -6.25
CA GLY A 53 -3.92 11.04 -5.88
C GLY A 53 -5.27 10.51 -5.39
N PRO A 54 -6.12 11.42 -4.87
CA PRO A 54 -7.50 11.09 -4.54
C PRO A 54 -8.27 10.62 -5.76
N ARG A 55 -9.29 9.80 -5.51
CA ARG A 55 -10.21 9.28 -6.51
C ARG A 55 -10.73 10.37 -7.46
N ILE A 56 -10.67 10.13 -8.76
CA ILE A 56 -11.11 11.09 -9.78
C ILE A 56 -12.37 10.59 -10.49
N VAL A 57 -13.48 11.33 -10.36
CA VAL A 57 -14.73 11.09 -11.09
C VAL A 57 -14.84 12.09 -12.22
N ALA A 58 -14.53 11.66 -13.44
CA ALA A 58 -14.59 12.52 -14.61
C ALA A 58 -16.06 12.86 -15.00
N PRO A 59 -16.33 14.04 -15.61
CA PRO A 59 -17.64 14.37 -16.12
C PRO A 59 -18.17 13.33 -17.11
N GLY A 60 -19.38 12.80 -16.84
CA GLY A 60 -20.02 11.77 -17.63
C GLY A 60 -19.56 10.34 -17.34
N THR A 61 -18.84 10.11 -16.23
CA THR A 61 -18.65 8.80 -15.63
C THR A 61 -20.02 8.17 -15.31
N ARG A 62 -20.13 6.85 -15.44
CA ARG A 62 -21.34 6.12 -15.05
C ARG A 62 -21.70 6.40 -13.60
N PRO A 63 -22.99 6.60 -13.27
CA PRO A 63 -23.39 6.72 -11.87
C PRO A 63 -23.13 5.40 -11.13
N PRO A 64 -22.90 5.44 -9.81
CA PRO A 64 -22.81 4.24 -8.99
C PRO A 64 -24.09 3.39 -9.10
N VAL A 65 -23.92 2.07 -9.05
CA VAL A 65 -25.01 1.09 -9.13
C VAL A 65 -24.90 0.13 -7.95
N TYR A 66 -25.98 0.01 -7.18
CA TYR A 66 -26.05 -1.02 -6.15
C TYR A 66 -26.27 -2.40 -6.76
N ASP A 67 -25.40 -3.35 -6.43
CA ASP A 67 -25.54 -4.78 -6.78
C ASP A 67 -26.15 -5.55 -5.60
N PRO A 68 -27.44 -5.92 -5.65
CA PRO A 68 -28.10 -6.59 -4.53
C PRO A 68 -27.68 -8.06 -4.34
N ILE A 69 -26.97 -8.64 -5.31
CA ILE A 69 -26.48 -10.02 -5.22
C ILE A 69 -25.18 -10.05 -4.39
N ARG A 70 -24.36 -9.02 -4.54
CA ARG A 70 -23.08 -8.88 -3.85
C ARG A 70 -23.15 -8.02 -2.61
N ASP A 71 -24.29 -7.37 -2.38
CA ASP A 71 -24.50 -6.37 -1.33
C ASP A 71 -23.43 -5.28 -1.31
N VAL A 72 -23.13 -4.73 -2.50
CA VAL A 72 -22.09 -3.73 -2.69
C VAL A 72 -22.52 -2.66 -3.67
N THR A 73 -22.11 -1.43 -3.45
CA THR A 73 -22.21 -0.36 -4.46
C THR A 73 -21.01 -0.45 -5.39
N VAL A 74 -21.26 -0.63 -6.68
CA VAL A 74 -20.23 -0.53 -7.72
C VAL A 74 -20.15 0.90 -8.19
N SER A 75 -19.00 1.51 -8.05
CA SER A 75 -18.70 2.87 -8.48
C SER A 75 -17.65 2.88 -9.59
N TYR A 76 -17.58 3.99 -10.30
CA TYR A 76 -16.69 4.15 -11.45
C TYR A 76 -15.93 5.46 -11.32
N ASN A 77 -14.65 5.39 -11.57
CA ASN A 77 -13.74 6.51 -11.56
C ASN A 77 -12.65 6.33 -12.62
N THR A 78 -11.69 7.23 -12.72
CA THR A 78 -10.70 7.16 -13.79
C THR A 78 -9.39 6.52 -13.40
N ILE A 79 -9.13 6.34 -12.09
CA ILE A 79 -7.80 5.93 -11.62
C ILE A 79 -7.79 4.78 -10.61
N TRP A 80 -8.87 4.48 -9.91
CA TRP A 80 -8.89 3.48 -8.84
C TRP A 80 -9.68 2.22 -9.19
N ALA A 81 -9.10 1.05 -8.97
CA ALA A 81 -9.77 -0.25 -8.98
C ALA A 81 -9.50 -0.99 -7.67
N GLY A 82 -10.54 -1.40 -6.96
CA GLY A 82 -10.42 -2.04 -5.65
C GLY A 82 -11.63 -1.81 -4.79
N TYR A 83 -11.38 -1.60 -3.50
CA TYR A 83 -12.43 -1.35 -2.52
C TYR A 83 -12.12 -0.13 -1.66
N ALA A 84 -13.16 0.61 -1.34
CA ALA A 84 -13.15 1.66 -0.32
C ALA A 84 -14.27 1.42 0.68
N VAL A 85 -14.04 1.75 1.93
CA VAL A 85 -15.06 1.85 2.98
C VAL A 85 -15.13 3.28 3.49
N THR A 86 -16.33 3.77 3.79
CA THR A 86 -16.51 5.13 4.30
C THR A 86 -17.04 5.11 5.73
N GLY A 87 -16.58 6.04 6.53
CA GLY A 87 -16.93 6.12 7.95
C GLY A 87 -16.49 7.43 8.57
N THR A 88 -16.10 7.39 9.83
CA THR A 88 -15.70 8.58 10.59
C THR A 88 -14.49 8.26 11.45
N ASP A 89 -13.47 9.13 11.36
CA ASP A 89 -12.27 9.02 12.18
C ASP A 89 -11.54 7.69 12.01
N PHE A 90 -11.31 7.25 10.77
CA PHE A 90 -10.45 6.10 10.54
C PHE A 90 -9.10 6.29 11.22
N SER A 91 -8.69 5.28 11.95
CA SER A 91 -7.43 5.27 12.70
C SER A 91 -6.48 4.17 12.23
N TYR A 92 -6.95 3.25 11.41
CA TYR A 92 -6.16 2.14 10.93
C TYR A 92 -6.71 1.59 9.61
N VAL A 93 -5.80 1.22 8.73
CA VAL A 93 -6.02 0.38 7.56
C VAL A 93 -4.81 -0.53 7.38
N GLN A 94 -5.06 -1.78 7.03
CA GLN A 94 -4.00 -2.68 6.57
C GLN A 94 -4.49 -3.55 5.43
N GLY A 95 -3.53 -4.10 4.67
CA GLY A 95 -3.82 -5.06 3.62
C GLY A 95 -2.58 -5.79 3.14
N SER A 96 -2.78 -6.68 2.18
CA SER A 96 -1.71 -7.42 1.56
C SER A 96 -2.00 -7.67 0.09
N TRP A 97 -0.92 -7.72 -0.72
CA TRP A 97 -1.02 -8.01 -2.15
C TRP A 97 0.18 -8.80 -2.66
N ILE A 98 0.09 -9.25 -3.91
CA ILE A 98 1.19 -9.88 -4.63
C ILE A 98 1.58 -8.96 -5.77
N VAL A 99 2.81 -8.48 -5.79
CA VAL A 99 3.33 -7.62 -6.86
C VAL A 99 3.17 -8.31 -8.22
N THR A 100 2.49 -7.66 -9.14
CA THR A 100 2.22 -8.23 -10.46
C THR A 100 3.39 -8.08 -11.42
N ALA A 101 3.46 -8.95 -12.43
CA ALA A 101 4.38 -8.79 -13.55
C ALA A 101 3.66 -8.01 -14.65
N VAL A 102 4.06 -6.77 -14.92
CA VAL A 102 3.46 -5.95 -15.98
C VAL A 102 3.96 -6.33 -17.36
N ASP A 103 3.06 -6.39 -18.35
CA ASP A 103 3.39 -6.65 -19.77
C ASP A 103 3.72 -5.34 -20.52
N CYS A 104 4.93 -4.84 -20.30
CA CYS A 104 5.40 -3.63 -20.95
C CYS A 104 5.60 -3.76 -22.49
N ALA A 105 5.54 -4.97 -23.04
CA ALA A 105 5.54 -5.14 -24.49
C ALA A 105 4.17 -4.79 -25.08
N LYS A 106 3.11 -5.02 -24.32
CA LYS A 106 1.72 -4.74 -24.68
C LYS A 106 1.31 -3.31 -24.33
N THR A 107 1.72 -2.82 -23.14
CA THR A 107 1.42 -1.48 -22.64
C THR A 107 2.71 -0.71 -22.31
N PRO A 108 3.46 -0.22 -23.31
CA PRO A 108 4.69 0.52 -23.08
C PRO A 108 4.42 1.94 -22.56
N ASN A 109 5.22 2.45 -21.64
CA ASN A 109 5.12 3.78 -21.01
C ASN A 109 3.82 3.96 -20.20
N THR A 110 3.41 2.93 -19.51
CA THR A 110 2.23 2.89 -18.64
C THR A 110 2.65 2.69 -17.19
N ASP A 111 1.72 2.77 -16.28
CA ASP A 111 1.94 2.65 -14.84
C ASP A 111 0.79 1.92 -14.14
N SER A 112 1.09 1.31 -13.01
CA SER A 112 0.12 0.78 -12.07
C SER A 112 0.72 0.71 -10.66
N SER A 113 -0.11 0.84 -9.63
CA SER A 113 0.33 0.73 -8.24
C SER A 113 -0.66 0.02 -7.36
N GLU A 114 -0.16 -0.80 -6.43
CA GLU A 114 -0.92 -1.46 -5.40
C GLU A 114 -0.66 -0.79 -4.05
N TRP A 115 -1.72 -0.38 -3.33
CA TRP A 115 -1.56 0.33 -2.08
C TRP A 115 -2.74 0.20 -1.10
N VAL A 116 -2.50 0.59 0.16
CA VAL A 116 -3.52 0.82 1.18
C VAL A 116 -3.39 2.23 1.74
N GLY A 117 -4.53 2.85 2.09
CA GLY A 117 -4.54 4.23 2.56
C GLY A 117 -5.76 4.62 3.37
N ILE A 118 -5.64 5.77 4.01
CA ILE A 118 -6.73 6.50 4.66
C ILE A 118 -6.98 7.77 3.85
N ASP A 119 -8.24 8.13 3.65
CA ASP A 119 -8.69 9.29 2.88
C ASP A 119 -8.55 9.15 1.35
N GLY A 120 -9.12 10.09 0.60
CA GLY A 120 -9.05 10.14 -0.87
C GLY A 120 -10.34 9.78 -1.58
N TRP A 121 -11.25 9.04 -0.96
CA TRP A 121 -12.56 8.74 -1.53
C TRP A 121 -13.39 10.01 -1.78
N SER A 122 -13.47 10.88 -0.80
CA SER A 122 -14.21 12.15 -0.85
C SER A 122 -13.47 13.33 -0.22
N SER A 123 -12.20 13.15 0.09
CA SER A 123 -11.28 14.16 0.61
C SER A 123 -10.21 14.52 -0.44
N ASN A 124 -9.38 15.51 -0.14
CA ASN A 124 -8.30 15.96 -1.00
C ASN A 124 -6.92 15.60 -0.41
N THR A 125 -6.87 14.71 0.55
CA THR A 125 -5.66 14.11 1.10
C THR A 125 -5.74 12.60 0.96
N VAL A 126 -4.60 11.93 0.89
CA VAL A 126 -4.48 10.46 1.02
C VAL A 126 -3.22 10.18 1.81
N GLU A 127 -3.34 9.45 2.88
CA GLU A 127 -2.24 8.95 3.70
C GLU A 127 -2.04 7.47 3.36
N GLN A 128 -0.96 7.12 2.62
CA GLN A 128 -0.87 5.84 1.92
C GLN A 128 0.54 5.29 1.81
N ILE A 129 0.62 3.98 1.55
CA ILE A 129 1.87 3.25 1.36
C ILE A 129 1.64 2.09 0.39
N GLY A 130 2.58 1.88 -0.55
CA GLY A 130 2.38 0.91 -1.61
C GLY A 130 3.61 0.53 -2.41
N THR A 131 3.32 -0.11 -3.54
CA THR A 131 4.28 -0.55 -4.55
C THR A 131 3.83 -0.12 -5.93
N ASP A 132 4.78 0.16 -6.83
CA ASP A 132 4.52 0.45 -8.23
C ASP A 132 5.08 -0.61 -9.15
N ALA A 133 4.38 -0.82 -10.25
CA ALA A 133 4.77 -1.67 -11.37
C ALA A 133 4.65 -0.88 -12.68
N ASP A 134 5.70 -0.17 -13.02
CA ASP A 134 5.76 0.76 -14.14
C ASP A 134 6.38 0.15 -15.39
N CYS A 135 6.05 0.71 -16.54
CA CYS A 135 6.69 0.44 -17.82
C CYS A 135 7.44 1.67 -18.33
N ASN A 136 8.77 1.62 -18.27
CA ASN A 136 9.63 2.59 -18.95
C ASN A 136 9.94 2.10 -20.38
N GLY A 137 9.21 2.57 -21.37
CA GLY A 137 9.17 1.94 -22.67
C GLY A 137 8.63 0.52 -22.54
N LYS A 138 9.45 -0.46 -22.97
CA LYS A 138 9.12 -1.89 -22.85
C LYS A 138 9.83 -2.58 -21.68
N THR A 139 10.42 -1.82 -20.78
CA THR A 139 11.18 -2.36 -19.64
C THR A 139 10.38 -2.14 -18.36
N PRO A 140 10.01 -3.20 -17.65
CA PRO A 140 9.32 -3.07 -16.36
C PRO A 140 10.28 -2.49 -15.30
N PHE A 141 9.72 -1.66 -14.44
CA PHE A 141 10.40 -1.02 -13.34
C PHE A 141 9.50 -1.05 -12.11
N TYR A 142 10.05 -1.48 -10.96
CA TYR A 142 9.29 -1.66 -9.73
C TYR A 142 9.93 -0.85 -8.61
N TRP A 143 9.10 -0.25 -7.74
CA TRP A 143 9.57 0.52 -6.60
C TRP A 143 8.57 0.51 -5.44
N VAL A 144 9.04 0.82 -4.25
CA VAL A 144 8.26 0.85 -3.00
C VAL A 144 8.20 2.28 -2.51
N TRP A 145 7.06 2.72 -1.99
CA TRP A 145 6.86 4.11 -1.63
C TRP A 145 5.86 4.30 -0.49
N TYR A 146 5.88 5.49 0.12
CA TYR A 146 4.77 6.03 0.89
C TYR A 146 4.50 7.46 0.43
N GLU A 147 3.27 7.94 0.62
CA GLU A 147 2.87 9.29 0.26
C GLU A 147 1.84 9.85 1.24
N PHE A 148 1.94 11.14 1.49
CA PHE A 148 0.93 11.96 2.15
C PHE A 148 0.49 13.03 1.15
N TYR A 149 -0.46 12.66 0.29
CA TYR A 149 -0.91 13.54 -0.78
C TYR A 149 -1.45 14.87 -0.23
N PRO A 150 -1.04 16.03 -0.77
CA PRO A 150 -0.32 16.25 -2.02
C PRO A 150 1.20 16.52 -1.87
N LEU A 151 1.87 15.96 -0.88
CA LEU A 151 3.31 16.22 -0.67
C LEU A 151 4.23 15.45 -1.64
N GLY A 152 3.68 14.49 -2.38
CA GLY A 152 4.40 13.64 -3.31
C GLY A 152 5.03 12.41 -2.64
N SER A 153 5.25 11.39 -3.47
CA SER A 153 5.74 10.08 -3.03
C SER A 153 7.19 10.12 -2.58
N VAL A 154 7.49 9.35 -1.55
CA VAL A 154 8.84 9.13 -1.00
C VAL A 154 9.25 7.68 -1.24
N VAL A 155 10.30 7.50 -2.04
CA VAL A 155 10.81 6.15 -2.37
C VAL A 155 11.45 5.49 -1.15
N ILE A 156 11.10 4.23 -0.92
CA ILE A 156 11.68 3.37 0.11
C ILE A 156 12.75 2.49 -0.54
N ASN A 157 14.02 2.77 -0.26
CA ASN A 157 15.15 2.08 -0.89
C ASN A 157 15.63 0.84 -0.11
N ASP A 158 15.18 0.68 1.14
CA ASP A 158 15.65 -0.38 2.05
C ASP A 158 14.86 -1.69 1.92
N VAL A 159 13.82 -1.71 1.07
CA VAL A 159 12.99 -2.88 0.80
C VAL A 159 13.10 -3.23 -0.67
N SER A 160 13.55 -4.44 -0.96
CA SER A 160 13.59 -4.96 -2.34
C SER A 160 12.20 -5.29 -2.86
N ILE A 161 12.02 -5.26 -4.17
CA ILE A 161 10.77 -5.59 -4.84
C ILE A 161 11.01 -6.31 -6.15
N ALA A 162 10.23 -7.35 -6.41
CA ALA A 162 10.19 -8.07 -7.66
C ALA A 162 8.79 -8.66 -7.91
N PRO A 163 8.39 -8.92 -9.15
CA PRO A 163 7.15 -9.63 -9.45
C PRO A 163 7.04 -10.95 -8.70
N GLY A 164 5.88 -11.21 -8.11
CA GLY A 164 5.60 -12.37 -7.27
C GLY A 164 5.94 -12.19 -5.79
N ASP A 165 6.62 -11.10 -5.42
CA ASP A 165 6.81 -10.77 -4.01
C ASP A 165 5.46 -10.47 -3.33
N LYS A 166 5.36 -10.88 -2.08
CA LYS A 166 4.18 -10.69 -1.26
C LYS A 166 4.43 -9.55 -0.29
N PHE A 167 3.57 -8.57 -0.32
CA PHE A 167 3.64 -7.41 0.55
C PHE A 167 2.47 -7.37 1.53
N SER A 168 2.74 -6.88 2.74
CA SER A 168 1.74 -6.41 3.69
C SER A 168 2.07 -4.99 4.08
N ALA A 169 1.05 -4.15 4.29
CA ALA A 169 1.25 -2.76 4.66
C ALA A 169 0.10 -2.24 5.54
N SER A 170 0.36 -1.16 6.26
CA SER A 170 -0.62 -0.47 7.08
C SER A 170 -0.36 1.02 7.19
N VAL A 171 -1.43 1.76 7.42
CA VAL A 171 -1.42 3.15 7.86
C VAL A 171 -2.16 3.24 9.18
N THR A 172 -1.53 3.80 10.19
CA THR A 172 -2.10 4.00 11.53
C THR A 172 -2.08 5.47 11.90
N TYR A 173 -3.22 6.04 12.27
CA TYR A 173 -3.28 7.36 12.88
C TYR A 173 -3.08 7.23 14.39
N GLU A 174 -2.02 7.85 14.91
CA GLU A 174 -1.63 7.75 16.32
C GLU A 174 -2.14 8.92 17.18
N GLY A 175 -2.93 9.80 16.59
CA GLY A 175 -3.41 11.02 17.24
C GLY A 175 -2.54 12.24 16.93
N ASN A 176 -3.02 13.44 17.22
CA ASN A 176 -2.28 14.71 17.08
C ASN A 176 -1.68 14.96 15.69
N ASN A 177 -2.30 14.42 14.64
CA ASN A 177 -1.83 14.42 13.23
C ASN A 177 -0.56 13.59 12.98
N GLU A 178 -0.21 12.69 13.88
CA GLU A 178 0.86 11.72 13.70
C GLU A 178 0.30 10.45 13.06
N TYR A 179 1.03 9.94 12.09
CA TYR A 179 0.73 8.70 11.37
C TYR A 179 1.94 7.79 11.36
N LEU A 180 1.71 6.50 11.54
CA LEU A 180 2.69 5.46 11.30
C LEU A 180 2.34 4.74 10.01
N VAL A 181 3.22 4.81 9.00
CA VAL A 181 3.15 3.95 7.81
C VAL A 181 4.13 2.80 7.98
N ALA A 182 3.69 1.58 7.69
CA ALA A 182 4.52 0.38 7.78
C ALA A 182 4.26 -0.53 6.57
N LEU A 183 5.33 -1.15 6.05
CA LEU A 183 5.27 -2.06 4.92
C LEU A 183 6.30 -3.17 5.09
N ARG A 184 5.96 -4.38 4.65
CA ARG A 184 6.86 -5.52 4.68
C ARG A 184 6.79 -6.33 3.39
N ASN A 185 7.94 -6.58 2.78
CA ASN A 185 8.09 -7.65 1.79
C ASN A 185 8.24 -8.98 2.56
N GLU A 186 7.18 -9.76 2.62
CA GLU A 186 7.13 -11.04 3.34
C GLU A 186 7.97 -12.12 2.65
N THR A 187 8.13 -12.03 1.33
CA THR A 187 8.97 -12.95 0.55
C THR A 187 10.45 -12.77 0.88
N ALA A 188 10.91 -11.52 0.93
CA ALA A 188 12.31 -11.18 1.24
C ALA A 188 12.59 -11.08 2.76
N GLY A 189 11.55 -10.99 3.59
CA GLY A 189 11.67 -10.77 5.03
C GLY A 189 12.15 -9.36 5.41
N GLN A 190 11.99 -8.38 4.53
CA GLN A 190 12.41 -6.99 4.72
C GLN A 190 11.22 -6.12 5.11
N GLY A 191 11.44 -5.12 5.94
CA GLY A 191 10.38 -4.22 6.40
C GLY A 191 10.84 -2.77 6.51
N PHE A 192 9.87 -1.88 6.45
CA PHE A 192 10.02 -0.44 6.63
C PHE A 192 8.90 0.07 7.54
N SER A 193 9.21 1.08 8.36
CA SER A 193 8.20 1.86 9.07
C SER A 193 8.65 3.29 9.25
N LYS A 194 7.72 4.23 9.25
CA LYS A 194 7.99 5.66 9.40
C LYS A 194 6.85 6.38 10.09
N GLU A 195 7.17 7.14 11.13
CA GLU A 195 6.28 8.14 11.72
C GLU A 195 6.31 9.42 10.88
N VAL A 196 5.14 9.98 10.59
CA VAL A 196 4.97 11.20 9.78
C VAL A 196 3.94 12.10 10.43
N GLU A 197 4.33 13.35 10.75
CA GLU A 197 3.37 14.38 11.13
C GLU A 197 2.76 14.99 9.86
N PHE A 198 1.42 14.87 9.70
CA PHE A 198 0.71 15.42 8.55
C PHE A 198 -0.58 16.13 8.96
N LYS A 199 -0.61 17.43 8.72
CA LYS A 199 -1.74 18.34 9.03
C LYS A 199 -2.51 18.77 7.77
N GLY A 200 -2.28 18.09 6.66
CA GLY A 200 -2.68 18.55 5.35
C GLY A 200 -1.66 19.53 4.76
N ALA A 201 -1.93 19.97 3.52
CA ALA A 201 -1.10 20.90 2.80
C ALA A 201 -1.94 22.04 2.22
N PHE A 202 -1.27 23.11 1.80
CA PHE A 202 -1.96 24.27 1.21
C PHE A 202 -2.76 23.84 -0.03
N GLY A 203 -4.06 24.09 0.00
CA GLY A 203 -4.99 23.76 -1.09
C GLY A 203 -5.68 22.40 -0.98
N SER A 204 -5.18 21.44 -0.17
CA SER A 204 -5.83 20.13 0.03
C SER A 204 -6.80 20.09 1.21
N GLY A 205 -6.62 20.98 2.19
CA GLY A 205 -7.32 20.94 3.46
C GLY A 205 -6.59 20.09 4.49
N VAL A 206 -7.31 19.68 5.54
CA VAL A 206 -6.83 18.78 6.58
C VAL A 206 -7.29 17.35 6.29
N PRO A 207 -6.56 16.31 6.74
CA PRO A 207 -7.01 14.93 6.69
C PRO A 207 -8.37 14.78 7.39
N LEU A 208 -9.34 14.19 6.70
CA LEU A 208 -10.69 13.99 7.22
C LEU A 208 -10.86 12.64 7.90
N ARG A 209 -10.01 11.68 7.53
CA ARG A 209 -10.05 10.28 7.98
C ARG A 209 -11.45 9.69 7.83
N ASN A 210 -12.05 9.89 6.64
CA ASN A 210 -13.43 9.54 6.37
C ASN A 210 -13.60 8.35 5.42
N SER A 211 -12.49 7.76 5.00
CA SER A 211 -12.46 6.52 4.21
C SER A 211 -11.17 5.72 4.46
N ALA A 212 -11.19 4.44 4.10
CA ALA A 212 -10.04 3.56 4.05
C ALA A 212 -10.12 2.71 2.78
N GLU A 213 -8.97 2.44 2.14
CA GLU A 213 -8.88 1.93 0.77
C GLU A 213 -7.84 0.83 0.59
N TRP A 214 -8.14 -0.06 -0.37
CA TRP A 214 -7.28 -1.13 -0.93
C TRP A 214 -7.38 -1.04 -2.45
N ILE A 215 -6.34 -0.51 -3.09
CA ILE A 215 -6.44 -0.01 -4.46
C ILE A 215 -5.32 -0.52 -5.35
N GLU A 216 -5.70 -0.83 -6.57
CA GLU A 216 -4.89 -0.85 -7.78
C GLU A 216 -5.15 0.45 -8.53
N GLU A 217 -4.13 1.28 -8.78
CA GLU A 217 -4.28 2.63 -9.32
C GLU A 217 -3.56 2.82 -10.64
N MET A 218 -4.11 3.71 -11.45
CA MET A 218 -3.50 4.29 -12.64
C MET A 218 -2.96 5.69 -12.31
N ASP A 219 -1.66 5.85 -12.18
CA ASP A 219 -1.06 7.12 -11.73
C ASP A 219 -0.77 8.10 -12.86
N GLY A 220 -0.82 7.64 -14.09
CA GLY A 220 -0.53 8.42 -15.29
C GLY A 220 -1.70 8.53 -16.26
N ASN A 221 -1.40 8.35 -17.54
CA ASN A 221 -2.41 8.48 -18.60
C ASN A 221 -2.99 7.13 -19.05
N GLU A 222 -2.25 6.07 -18.84
CA GLU A 222 -2.58 4.72 -19.32
C GLU A 222 -2.15 3.69 -18.28
N LEU A 223 -3.00 2.67 -18.05
CA LEU A 223 -2.80 1.63 -17.06
C LEU A 223 -1.93 0.49 -17.61
N SER A 224 -0.90 0.07 -16.86
CA SER A 224 -0.11 -1.12 -17.19
C SER A 224 -0.99 -2.36 -17.30
N ASP A 225 -0.68 -3.26 -18.25
CA ASP A 225 -1.28 -4.60 -18.24
C ASP A 225 -0.64 -5.40 -17.09
N PHE A 226 -1.20 -5.28 -15.91
CA PHE A 226 -0.82 -6.04 -14.73
C PHE A 226 -1.48 -7.43 -14.68
N GLY A 227 -2.36 -7.74 -15.63
CA GLY A 227 -3.09 -9.00 -15.67
C GLY A 227 -4.12 -9.11 -14.57
N VAL A 228 -3.76 -9.77 -13.48
CA VAL A 228 -4.61 -9.95 -12.28
C VAL A 228 -3.79 -9.72 -11.03
N ASP A 229 -4.13 -8.68 -10.31
CA ASP A 229 -3.61 -8.45 -8.99
C ASP A 229 -4.47 -9.13 -7.91
N SER A 230 -3.86 -9.50 -6.79
CA SER A 230 -4.47 -10.29 -5.71
C SER A 230 -4.27 -9.62 -4.36
N PHE A 231 -5.37 -9.20 -3.76
CA PHE A 231 -5.42 -8.57 -2.44
C PHE A 231 -5.96 -9.53 -1.37
N GLY A 232 -5.47 -9.37 -0.15
CA GLY A 232 -5.97 -10.01 1.05
C GLY A 232 -5.46 -11.42 1.31
N THR A 233 -5.66 -11.86 2.53
CA THR A 233 -5.07 -13.09 3.11
C THR A 233 -5.37 -14.35 2.32
N LEU A 234 -6.57 -14.49 1.77
CA LEU A 234 -6.97 -15.70 1.05
C LEU A 234 -6.12 -15.93 -0.20
N PHE A 235 -5.67 -14.87 -0.86
CA PHE A 235 -4.88 -14.95 -2.10
C PHE A 235 -3.39 -14.80 -1.85
N THR A 236 -2.99 -13.95 -0.91
CA THR A 236 -1.56 -13.73 -0.59
C THR A 236 -0.99 -14.83 0.31
N GLY A 237 -1.82 -15.42 1.16
CA GLY A 237 -1.40 -16.36 2.20
C GLY A 237 -0.68 -15.70 3.39
N ILE A 238 -0.76 -14.36 3.51
CA ILE A 238 -0.17 -13.60 4.61
C ILE A 238 -1.23 -13.48 5.71
N SER A 239 -1.10 -14.26 6.78
CA SER A 239 -2.10 -14.29 7.86
C SER A 239 -2.22 -12.99 8.66
N THR A 240 -1.21 -12.14 8.61
CA THR A 240 -1.17 -10.81 9.26
C THR A 240 -1.50 -9.67 8.32
N GLY A 241 -1.87 -9.95 7.07
CA GLY A 241 -2.17 -8.95 6.04
C GLY A 241 -3.64 -9.04 5.60
N VAL A 242 -4.54 -9.13 6.56
CA VAL A 242 -5.99 -9.07 6.30
C VAL A 242 -6.35 -7.68 5.79
N ASP A 243 -7.17 -7.59 4.75
CA ASP A 243 -7.69 -6.30 4.30
C ASP A 243 -8.78 -5.85 5.30
N GLU A 244 -8.37 -5.07 6.28
CA GLU A 244 -9.19 -4.59 7.39
C GLU A 244 -8.90 -3.14 7.73
N ALA A 245 -9.87 -2.49 8.37
CA ALA A 245 -9.76 -1.12 8.84
C ALA A 245 -10.40 -0.93 10.22
N THR A 246 -10.12 0.22 10.83
CA THR A 246 -10.74 0.67 12.08
C THR A 246 -11.13 2.13 11.97
N ASP A 247 -12.42 2.41 12.17
CA ASP A 247 -12.93 3.78 12.34
C ASP A 247 -13.39 4.00 13.81
N SER A 248 -14.11 5.07 14.07
CA SER A 248 -14.63 5.39 15.41
C SER A 248 -15.66 4.39 15.94
N SER A 249 -16.19 3.50 15.10
CA SER A 249 -17.35 2.63 15.41
C SER A 249 -17.10 1.17 15.10
N ILE A 250 -16.29 0.87 14.07
CA ILE A 250 -16.10 -0.46 13.51
C ILE A 250 -14.60 -0.77 13.43
N SER A 251 -14.25 -2.00 13.78
CA SER A 251 -12.95 -2.60 13.49
C SER A 251 -13.20 -3.97 12.87
N GLY A 252 -12.76 -4.17 11.64
CA GLY A 252 -13.01 -5.42 10.94
C GLY A 252 -12.63 -5.40 9.46
N THR A 253 -13.06 -6.42 8.75
CA THR A 253 -12.81 -6.60 7.31
C THR A 253 -13.67 -5.64 6.47
N ILE A 254 -13.41 -5.60 5.17
CA ILE A 254 -14.15 -4.73 4.24
C ILE A 254 -15.67 -4.92 4.36
N THR A 255 -16.15 -6.17 4.49
CA THR A 255 -17.59 -6.46 4.60
C THR A 255 -18.22 -6.05 5.93
N ASP A 256 -17.45 -5.86 6.99
CA ASP A 256 -17.97 -5.42 8.28
C ASP A 256 -18.43 -3.96 8.22
N PHE A 257 -17.91 -3.19 7.26
CA PHE A 257 -18.35 -1.84 6.96
C PHE A 257 -19.51 -1.88 5.97
N GLY A 258 -20.73 -1.57 6.42
CA GLY A 258 -21.91 -1.51 5.56
C GLY A 258 -21.86 -0.45 4.46
N SER A 259 -20.75 0.30 4.36
CA SER A 259 -20.46 1.33 3.38
C SER A 259 -19.48 0.88 2.29
N ALA A 260 -19.15 -0.41 2.22
CA ALA A 260 -18.20 -0.93 1.23
C ALA A 260 -18.60 -0.59 -0.21
N VAL A 261 -17.68 -0.01 -0.95
CA VAL A 261 -17.84 0.37 -2.35
C VAL A 261 -16.75 -0.30 -3.18
N GLN A 262 -17.20 -0.99 -4.23
CA GLN A 262 -16.32 -1.56 -5.25
C GLN A 262 -15.99 -0.49 -6.29
N GLU A 263 -14.72 -0.15 -6.46
CA GLU A 263 -14.24 0.84 -7.43
C GLU A 263 -13.74 0.16 -8.71
N SER A 264 -14.13 0.71 -9.85
CA SER A 264 -13.64 0.25 -11.15
C SER A 264 -13.10 1.41 -11.95
N ILE A 265 -11.91 1.24 -12.54
CA ILE A 265 -11.38 2.21 -13.51
C ILE A 265 -12.20 2.13 -14.78
N SER A 266 -12.79 3.24 -15.17
CA SER A 266 -13.61 3.33 -16.37
C SER A 266 -13.25 4.61 -17.13
N THR A 267 -12.54 4.42 -18.24
CA THR A 267 -12.14 5.51 -19.13
C THR A 267 -13.12 5.68 -20.29
N LYS A 268 -13.13 6.84 -20.91
CA LYS A 268 -13.90 7.08 -22.14
C LYS A 268 -13.04 6.73 -23.34
N ASN A 269 -13.51 5.78 -24.16
CA ASN A 269 -12.88 5.58 -25.46
C ASN A 269 -13.26 6.71 -26.44
N GLY A 270 -12.57 6.80 -27.56
CA GLY A 270 -12.79 7.82 -28.60
C GLY A 270 -14.22 7.88 -29.20
N THR A 271 -15.12 6.98 -28.81
CA THR A 271 -16.53 6.95 -29.19
C THR A 271 -17.47 7.49 -28.11
N ASN A 272 -16.93 8.09 -27.05
CA ASN A 272 -17.65 8.54 -25.85
C ASN A 272 -18.37 7.43 -25.06
N LYS A 273 -18.05 6.16 -25.31
CA LYS A 273 -18.55 5.06 -24.51
C LYS A 273 -17.56 4.80 -23.37
N SER A 274 -18.07 4.59 -22.18
CA SER A 274 -17.25 4.16 -21.04
C SER A 274 -16.76 2.73 -21.28
N LYS A 275 -15.49 2.47 -21.02
CA LYS A 275 -14.85 1.18 -21.09
C LYS A 275 -14.16 0.91 -19.74
N ASP A 276 -14.41 -0.25 -19.19
CA ASP A 276 -13.76 -0.65 -17.96
C ASP A 276 -12.36 -1.17 -18.29
N THR A 277 -11.34 -0.52 -17.73
CA THR A 277 -9.93 -0.88 -17.93
C THR A 277 -9.37 -1.71 -16.79
N ALA A 278 -9.87 -1.53 -15.57
CA ALA A 278 -9.61 -2.43 -14.45
C ALA A 278 -10.87 -2.61 -13.59
N VAL A 279 -11.13 -3.85 -13.18
CA VAL A 279 -12.36 -4.23 -12.47
C VAL A 279 -12.02 -5.19 -11.33
N PRO A 280 -12.38 -4.88 -10.07
CA PRO A 280 -12.24 -5.82 -8.97
C PRO A 280 -13.32 -6.92 -9.02
N SER A 281 -12.97 -8.08 -8.49
CA SER A 281 -13.92 -9.17 -8.24
C SER A 281 -14.88 -8.82 -7.10
N ALA A 282 -15.91 -9.64 -6.87
CA ALA A 282 -16.56 -9.65 -5.57
C ALA A 282 -15.55 -10.02 -4.48
N LEU A 283 -15.82 -9.60 -3.24
CA LEU A 283 -15.07 -10.06 -2.08
C LEU A 283 -15.20 -11.58 -1.93
N ALA A 284 -14.14 -12.22 -1.51
CA ALA A 284 -14.12 -13.64 -1.23
C ALA A 284 -14.87 -13.97 0.07
N SER A 285 -14.93 -15.25 0.44
CA SER A 285 -15.69 -15.71 1.62
C SER A 285 -15.14 -15.23 2.96
N ASP A 286 -13.95 -14.68 2.99
CA ASP A 286 -13.34 -14.04 4.17
C ASP A 286 -13.81 -12.58 4.38
N GLY A 287 -14.59 -12.04 3.46
CA GLY A 287 -15.11 -10.68 3.53
C GLY A 287 -14.06 -9.58 3.32
N ALA A 288 -12.86 -9.95 2.89
CA ALA A 288 -11.71 -9.09 2.78
C ALA A 288 -11.03 -9.23 1.40
N SER A 289 -10.64 -10.44 1.02
CA SER A 289 -9.81 -10.68 -0.16
C SER A 289 -10.56 -10.50 -1.47
N PHE A 290 -9.88 -9.91 -2.46
CA PHE A 290 -10.40 -9.72 -3.82
C PHE A 290 -9.28 -9.76 -4.86
N LYS A 291 -9.66 -9.70 -6.13
CA LYS A 291 -8.73 -9.60 -7.25
C LYS A 291 -9.11 -8.42 -8.13
N ALA A 292 -8.16 -7.56 -8.44
CA ALA A 292 -8.32 -6.59 -9.51
C ALA A 292 -7.87 -7.21 -10.85
N THR A 293 -8.63 -6.97 -11.91
CA THR A 293 -8.33 -7.55 -13.24
C THR A 293 -8.22 -6.44 -14.27
N TRP A 294 -7.06 -6.34 -14.90
CA TRP A 294 -6.87 -5.52 -16.09
C TRP A 294 -7.71 -6.07 -17.25
N LYS A 295 -8.40 -5.23 -17.97
CA LYS A 295 -9.32 -5.65 -19.04
C LYS A 295 -8.80 -5.32 -20.43
N SER A 296 -8.32 -4.12 -20.65
CA SER A 296 -7.70 -3.56 -21.86
C SER A 296 -7.83 -2.05 -21.87
N GLU A 297 -7.07 -1.38 -22.66
CA GLU A 297 -7.28 0.03 -23.02
C GLU A 297 -8.03 0.21 -24.35
#